data_33bfce686450a4adf75397a91aaf611f
#
_entry.id   33bfce686450a4adf75397a91aaf611f
#
_cell.length_a   1.000
_cell.length_b   1.000
_cell.length_c   1.000
_cell.angle_alpha   90.00
_cell.angle_beta   90.00
_cell.angle_gamma   90.00
#
_symmetry.space_group_name_H-M   'P 1'
#
loop_
_entity.id
_entity.type
_entity.pdbx_description
1 polymer ?
#
loop_
_entity_poly.entity_id
_entity_poly.type
_entity_poly.pdbx_seq_one_letter_code
_entity_poly.pdbx_strand_id
1 'polypeptide(L)'
;MAKLNYASNMSLDGWTEDSSGGFNWAPPDDDVFVSITELMGSAGTYLYGRRMYETLAVWETDASLANRSDLTANYARAWQAADKVVYSSTLAEPLTTKTRLERDFDVDTVRGLKATASGDLLVGGPNLAAQAFAAGLVDEVALFVWPIILGGRNPALPTDLQLDLELLHEHRFESGVVNL
;
A
#
# COMPACT_ATOMS: atom_id res chain seq x y z
N MET A 1 -19.18 5.28 -6.99
CA MET A 1 -18.47 4.01 -6.78
C MET A 1 -17.10 4.36 -6.21
N ALA A 2 -16.68 3.73 -5.17
CA ALA A 2 -15.38 3.96 -4.58
C ALA A 2 -14.25 3.57 -5.56
N LYS A 3 -13.12 4.28 -5.52
CA LYS A 3 -11.92 3.93 -6.28
C LYS A 3 -11.14 2.85 -5.56
N LEU A 4 -10.41 2.03 -6.31
CA LEU A 4 -9.35 1.18 -5.80
C LEU A 4 -8.02 1.80 -6.21
N ASN A 5 -7.29 2.33 -5.25
CA ASN A 5 -6.01 2.96 -5.43
C ASN A 5 -4.88 1.97 -5.12
N TYR A 6 -3.79 2.03 -5.87
CA TYR A 6 -2.57 1.31 -5.56
C TYR A 6 -1.49 2.29 -5.12
N ALA A 7 -0.84 2.04 -4.01
CA ALA A 7 0.28 2.86 -3.55
C ALA A 7 1.52 2.01 -3.27
N SER A 8 2.68 2.50 -3.69
CA SER A 8 3.96 1.82 -3.45
C SER A 8 5.13 2.78 -3.38
N ASN A 9 6.06 2.51 -2.47
CA ASN A 9 7.44 2.97 -2.61
C ASN A 9 8.14 2.10 -3.64
N MET A 10 8.93 2.71 -4.52
CA MET A 10 9.76 1.98 -5.46
C MET A 10 11.09 2.67 -5.70
N SER A 11 12.12 1.89 -6.00
CA SER A 11 13.40 2.38 -6.50
C SER A 11 13.26 2.94 -7.93
N LEU A 12 14.24 3.73 -8.38
CA LEU A 12 14.23 4.27 -9.74
C LEU A 12 14.21 3.17 -10.83
N ASP A 13 14.78 2.00 -10.53
CA ASP A 13 14.75 0.81 -11.39
C ASP A 13 13.54 -0.12 -11.13
N GLY A 14 12.52 0.35 -10.37
CA GLY A 14 11.19 -0.26 -10.31
C GLY A 14 10.97 -1.35 -9.25
N TRP A 15 11.84 -1.48 -8.25
CA TRP A 15 11.74 -2.53 -7.23
C TRP A 15 11.18 -2.03 -5.90
N THR A 16 10.43 -2.90 -5.19
CA THR A 16 9.95 -2.64 -3.83
C THR A 16 10.87 -3.20 -2.76
N GLU A 17 11.73 -4.15 -3.09
CA GLU A 17 12.64 -4.83 -2.17
C GLU A 17 14.06 -4.88 -2.75
N ASP A 18 15.06 -4.84 -1.88
CA ASP A 18 16.45 -5.09 -2.25
C ASP A 18 16.68 -6.58 -2.61
N SER A 19 17.90 -6.93 -3.02
CA SER A 19 18.25 -8.29 -3.40
C SER A 19 18.09 -9.31 -2.27
N SER A 20 18.12 -8.87 -1.00
CA SER A 20 17.89 -9.69 0.19
C SER A 20 16.40 -9.81 0.57
N GLY A 21 15.53 -9.02 -0.04
CA GLY A 21 14.10 -8.93 0.26
C GLY A 21 13.78 -7.92 1.37
N GLY A 22 14.72 -7.05 1.69
CA GLY A 22 14.52 -5.94 2.63
C GLY A 22 13.92 -4.71 1.97
N PHE A 23 13.27 -3.87 2.77
CA PHE A 23 12.67 -2.60 2.33
C PHE A 23 13.16 -1.40 3.17
N ASN A 24 14.21 -1.57 3.98
CA ASN A 24 14.78 -0.49 4.81
C ASN A 24 15.60 0.54 4.01
N TRP A 25 15.67 0.40 2.69
CA TRP A 25 16.35 1.29 1.77
C TRP A 25 15.60 2.61 1.51
N ALA A 26 14.31 2.67 1.90
CA ALA A 26 13.42 3.80 1.70
C ALA A 26 12.93 4.38 3.05
N PRO A 27 13.81 4.89 3.93
CA PRO A 27 13.38 5.54 5.16
C PRO A 27 12.81 6.93 4.80
N PRO A 28 11.50 7.15 4.91
CA PRO A 28 10.91 8.43 4.52
C PRO A 28 11.37 9.54 5.46
N ASP A 29 11.67 10.71 4.90
CA ASP A 29 11.71 11.94 5.66
C ASP A 29 10.29 12.36 6.07
N ASP A 30 10.20 13.40 6.90
CA ASP A 30 8.94 13.82 7.51
C ASP A 30 7.89 14.20 6.45
N ASP A 31 8.28 14.88 5.38
CA ASP A 31 7.36 15.35 4.33
C ASP A 31 6.84 14.18 3.49
N VAL A 32 7.69 13.24 3.12
CA VAL A 32 7.29 12.00 2.44
C VAL A 32 6.39 11.19 3.35
N PHE A 33 6.71 11.09 4.64
CA PHE A 33 5.91 10.33 5.60
C PHE A 33 4.51 10.94 5.81
N VAL A 34 4.42 12.28 5.85
CA VAL A 34 3.14 13.00 5.90
C VAL A 34 2.31 12.69 4.65
N SER A 35 2.90 12.78 3.47
CA SER A 35 2.20 12.50 2.21
C SER A 35 1.68 11.05 2.14
N ILE A 36 2.49 10.08 2.59
CA ILE A 36 2.05 8.67 2.69
C ILE A 36 0.89 8.56 3.70
N THR A 37 0.97 9.25 4.83
CA THR A 37 -0.08 9.22 5.87
C THR A 37 -1.40 9.80 5.38
N GLU A 38 -1.36 10.88 4.62
CA GLU A 38 -2.54 11.50 4.01
C GLU A 38 -3.18 10.56 2.98
N LEU A 39 -2.38 9.95 2.12
CA LEU A 39 -2.84 8.95 1.17
C LEU A 39 -3.51 7.76 1.88
N MET A 40 -2.88 7.23 2.93
CA MET A 40 -3.46 6.16 3.74
C MET A 40 -4.79 6.61 4.37
N GLY A 41 -4.82 7.81 4.95
CA GLY A 41 -6.01 8.36 5.61
C GLY A 41 -7.19 8.66 4.68
N SER A 42 -6.95 8.79 3.36
CA SER A 42 -8.00 9.00 2.37
C SER A 42 -8.81 7.73 2.05
N ALA A 43 -8.26 6.56 2.34
CA ALA A 43 -8.91 5.28 2.09
C ALA A 43 -9.59 4.72 3.35
N GLY A 44 -10.84 4.25 3.18
CA GLY A 44 -11.61 3.62 4.25
C GLY A 44 -11.33 2.13 4.43
N THR A 45 -10.75 1.48 3.43
CA THR A 45 -10.49 0.03 3.43
C THR A 45 -9.16 -0.29 2.78
N TYR A 46 -8.35 -1.09 3.45
CA TYR A 46 -7.09 -1.60 2.91
C TYR A 46 -7.20 -3.06 2.50
N LEU A 47 -6.66 -3.37 1.32
CA LEU A 47 -6.55 -4.71 0.76
C LEU A 47 -5.09 -5.13 0.81
N TYR A 48 -4.76 -6.13 1.63
CA TYR A 48 -3.38 -6.55 1.85
C TYR A 48 -3.18 -8.05 1.57
N GLY A 49 -2.04 -8.40 0.98
CA GLY A 49 -1.51 -9.75 1.14
C GLY A 49 -0.92 -9.94 2.54
N ARG A 50 -0.77 -11.21 2.97
CA ARG A 50 -0.29 -11.57 4.31
C ARG A 50 0.96 -10.79 4.74
N ARG A 51 2.01 -10.81 3.90
CA ARG A 51 3.31 -10.22 4.27
C ARG A 51 3.22 -8.72 4.53
N MET A 52 2.51 -7.98 3.67
CA MET A 52 2.27 -6.55 3.86
C MET A 52 1.49 -6.27 5.14
N TYR A 53 0.45 -7.07 5.38
CA TYR A 53 -0.35 -6.95 6.61
C TYR A 53 0.47 -7.20 7.87
N GLU A 54 1.24 -8.29 7.92
CA GLU A 54 2.10 -8.61 9.06
C GLU A 54 3.13 -7.50 9.33
N THR A 55 3.68 -6.90 8.27
CA THR A 55 4.61 -5.77 8.36
C THR A 55 3.95 -4.53 8.96
N LEU A 56 2.70 -4.23 8.58
CA LEU A 56 2.00 -3.03 9.04
C LEU A 56 1.21 -3.22 10.33
N ALA A 57 0.98 -4.45 10.78
CA ALA A 57 0.26 -4.74 12.03
C ALA A 57 0.91 -4.08 13.26
N VAL A 58 2.21 -3.78 13.19
CA VAL A 58 2.97 -3.08 14.25
C VAL A 58 2.37 -1.72 14.61
N TRP A 59 1.67 -1.06 13.68
CA TRP A 59 1.01 0.22 13.94
C TRP A 59 -0.19 0.14 14.90
N GLU A 60 -0.66 -1.07 15.18
CA GLU A 60 -1.67 -1.32 16.21
C GLU A 60 -1.11 -2.13 17.39
N THR A 61 -0.16 -3.04 17.12
CA THR A 61 0.34 -3.99 18.13
C THR A 61 1.54 -3.46 18.91
N ASP A 62 2.24 -2.44 18.42
CA ASP A 62 3.37 -1.80 19.11
C ASP A 62 3.09 -0.32 19.43
N ALA A 63 2.56 -0.09 20.62
CA ALA A 63 2.28 1.26 21.11
C ALA A 63 3.53 2.14 21.21
N SER A 64 4.72 1.55 21.39
CA SER A 64 5.97 2.33 21.48
C SER A 64 6.36 2.95 20.14
N LEU A 65 6.10 2.23 19.06
CA LEU A 65 6.28 2.73 17.69
C LEU A 65 5.27 3.85 17.37
N ALA A 66 3.99 3.58 17.63
CA ALA A 66 2.91 4.53 17.36
C ALA A 66 3.07 5.87 18.12
N ASN A 67 3.62 5.83 19.33
CA ASN A 67 3.78 7.02 20.17
C ASN A 67 5.18 7.66 20.10
N ARG A 68 6.01 7.31 19.13
CA ARG A 68 7.38 7.84 19.00
C ARG A 68 7.41 9.33 18.62
N SER A 69 6.42 9.77 17.84
CA SER A 69 6.24 11.17 17.43
C SER A 69 4.78 11.43 17.03
N ASP A 70 4.41 12.70 16.84
CA ASP A 70 3.09 13.06 16.31
C ASP A 70 2.86 12.47 14.90
N LEU A 71 3.89 12.40 14.08
CA LEU A 71 3.82 11.81 12.74
C LEU A 71 3.47 10.32 12.81
N THR A 72 4.19 9.57 13.64
CA THR A 72 3.91 8.13 13.81
C THR A 72 2.56 7.87 14.45
N ALA A 73 2.12 8.74 15.38
CA ALA A 73 0.80 8.67 15.97
C ALA A 73 -0.32 8.93 14.94
N ASN A 74 -0.11 9.89 14.02
CA ASN A 74 -1.04 10.18 12.93
C ASN A 74 -1.18 8.99 11.99
N TYR A 75 -0.06 8.39 11.57
CA TYR A 75 -0.07 7.21 10.71
C TYR A 75 -0.78 6.04 11.40
N ALA A 76 -0.45 5.75 12.66
CA ALA A 76 -1.08 4.68 13.42
C ALA A 76 -2.60 4.88 13.52
N ARG A 77 -3.06 6.12 13.77
CA ARG A 77 -4.51 6.43 13.80
C ARG A 77 -5.18 6.18 12.45
N ALA A 78 -4.57 6.63 11.34
CA ALA A 78 -5.09 6.39 10.00
C ALA A 78 -5.19 4.89 9.70
N TRP A 79 -4.13 4.14 10.00
CA TRP A 79 -4.09 2.69 9.77
C TRP A 79 -5.13 1.93 10.62
N GLN A 80 -5.28 2.27 11.91
CA GLN A 80 -6.25 1.66 12.82
C GLN A 80 -7.70 2.02 12.49
N ALA A 81 -7.93 3.21 11.91
CA ALA A 81 -9.28 3.66 11.57
C ALA A 81 -9.89 2.87 10.41
N ALA A 82 -9.10 2.47 9.44
CA ALA A 82 -9.56 1.77 8.24
C ALA A 82 -9.91 0.29 8.51
N ASP A 83 -10.85 -0.24 7.74
CA ASP A 83 -11.08 -1.68 7.64
C ASP A 83 -9.95 -2.35 6.84
N LYS A 84 -9.61 -3.59 7.18
CA LYS A 84 -8.59 -4.38 6.50
C LYS A 84 -9.18 -5.67 5.95
N VAL A 85 -8.93 -5.95 4.67
CA VAL A 85 -9.20 -7.24 4.04
C VAL A 85 -7.87 -7.89 3.69
N VAL A 86 -7.58 -9.00 4.34
CA VAL A 86 -6.28 -9.68 4.20
C VAL A 86 -6.45 -10.98 3.45
N TYR A 87 -5.78 -11.08 2.32
CA TYR A 87 -5.79 -12.25 1.47
C TYR A 87 -4.66 -13.21 1.86
N SER A 88 -5.04 -14.34 2.46
CA SER A 88 -4.07 -15.34 2.92
C SER A 88 -4.68 -16.72 3.08
N SER A 89 -4.10 -17.70 2.40
CA SER A 89 -4.44 -19.12 2.58
C SER A 89 -3.88 -19.73 3.88
N THR A 90 -2.90 -19.07 4.52
CA THR A 90 -2.11 -19.64 5.62
C THR A 90 -2.22 -18.88 6.95
N LEU A 91 -2.67 -17.62 6.96
CA LEU A 91 -2.88 -16.88 8.20
C LEU A 91 -4.11 -17.45 8.92
N ALA A 92 -3.93 -17.89 10.17
CA ALA A 92 -4.98 -18.56 10.93
C ALA A 92 -6.04 -17.59 11.44
N GLU A 93 -5.60 -16.45 12.00
CA GLU A 93 -6.45 -15.43 12.59
C GLU A 93 -5.88 -14.02 12.36
N PRO A 94 -6.72 -12.97 12.41
CA PRO A 94 -6.26 -11.59 12.33
C PRO A 94 -5.35 -11.22 13.49
N LEU A 95 -4.32 -10.40 13.23
CA LEU A 95 -3.42 -9.84 14.24
C LEU A 95 -3.97 -8.55 14.87
N THR A 96 -4.92 -7.90 14.20
CA THR A 96 -5.41 -6.55 14.54
C THR A 96 -6.91 -6.47 14.40
N THR A 97 -7.49 -5.42 15.00
CA THR A 97 -8.93 -5.14 14.93
C THR A 97 -9.35 -4.72 13.51
N LYS A 98 -10.64 -4.68 13.25
CA LYS A 98 -11.22 -4.30 11.95
C LYS A 98 -10.59 -5.05 10.77
N THR A 99 -10.23 -6.31 10.97
CA THR A 99 -9.56 -7.13 9.97
C THR A 99 -10.39 -8.35 9.62
N ARG A 100 -10.61 -8.55 8.31
CA ARG A 100 -11.25 -9.72 7.75
C ARG A 100 -10.25 -10.53 6.94
N LEU A 101 -10.26 -11.85 7.11
CA LEU A 101 -9.44 -12.76 6.29
C LEU A 101 -10.26 -13.29 5.12
N GLU A 102 -9.66 -13.23 3.94
CA GLU A 102 -10.14 -13.89 2.73
C GLU A 102 -9.08 -14.90 2.27
N ARG A 103 -9.50 -16.04 1.76
CA ARG A 103 -8.58 -17.12 1.37
C ARG A 103 -7.98 -16.89 -0.02
N ASP A 104 -8.79 -16.34 -0.91
CA ASP A 104 -8.43 -16.10 -2.29
C ASP A 104 -8.83 -14.69 -2.71
N PHE A 105 -8.10 -14.11 -3.68
CA PHE A 105 -8.45 -12.85 -4.28
C PHE A 105 -9.56 -13.07 -5.32
N ASP A 106 -10.79 -12.78 -4.92
CA ASP A 106 -11.95 -12.90 -5.80
C ASP A 106 -12.32 -11.53 -6.39
N VAL A 107 -12.30 -11.44 -7.71
CA VAL A 107 -12.52 -10.20 -8.47
C VAL A 107 -13.93 -9.65 -8.25
N ASP A 108 -14.95 -10.50 -8.19
CA ASP A 108 -16.33 -10.04 -8.04
C ASP A 108 -16.60 -9.56 -6.62
N THR A 109 -15.96 -10.18 -5.63
CA THR A 109 -15.97 -9.70 -4.25
C THR A 109 -15.36 -8.29 -4.14
N VAL A 110 -14.22 -8.03 -4.81
CA VAL A 110 -13.59 -6.69 -4.81
C VAL A 110 -14.45 -5.67 -5.56
N ARG A 111 -15.08 -6.05 -6.69
CA ARG A 111 -16.07 -5.19 -7.38
C ARG A 111 -17.24 -4.83 -6.46
N GLY A 112 -17.74 -5.82 -5.72
CA GLY A 112 -18.79 -5.60 -4.71
C GLY A 112 -18.36 -4.64 -3.61
N LEU A 113 -17.13 -4.75 -3.11
CA LEU A 113 -16.56 -3.80 -2.15
C LEU A 113 -16.50 -2.38 -2.73
N LYS A 114 -15.97 -2.20 -3.96
CA LYS A 114 -15.96 -0.90 -4.63
C LYS A 114 -17.37 -0.29 -4.78
N ALA A 115 -18.38 -1.13 -5.03
CA ALA A 115 -19.74 -0.66 -5.22
C ALA A 115 -20.41 -0.20 -3.92
N THR A 116 -20.05 -0.79 -2.77
CA THR A 116 -20.74 -0.59 -1.49
C THR A 116 -19.93 0.21 -0.46
N ALA A 117 -18.62 0.37 -0.67
CA ALA A 117 -17.76 1.11 0.26
C ALA A 117 -18.17 2.59 0.33
N SER A 118 -18.10 3.15 1.54
CA SER A 118 -18.37 4.57 1.81
C SER A 118 -17.19 5.49 1.49
N GLY A 119 -15.99 4.93 1.32
CA GLY A 119 -14.76 5.61 0.98
C GLY A 119 -13.91 4.76 0.04
N ASP A 120 -12.84 5.33 -0.48
CA ASP A 120 -11.95 4.63 -1.40
C ASP A 120 -11.24 3.43 -0.73
N LEU A 121 -10.77 2.53 -1.57
CA LEU A 121 -10.00 1.35 -1.18
C LEU A 121 -8.53 1.56 -1.57
N LEU A 122 -7.62 1.00 -0.80
CA LEU A 122 -6.19 1.01 -1.08
C LEU A 122 -5.65 -0.42 -1.11
N VAL A 123 -5.12 -0.86 -2.24
CA VAL A 123 -4.41 -2.13 -2.32
C VAL A 123 -2.93 -1.93 -2.05
N GLY A 124 -2.37 -2.72 -1.14
CA GLY A 124 -0.95 -2.69 -0.77
C GLY A 124 -0.26 -4.04 -1.01
N GLY A 125 0.99 -3.92 -1.45
CA GLY A 125 1.83 -5.05 -1.81
C GLY A 125 1.72 -5.42 -3.30
N PRO A 126 2.87 -5.51 -4.01
CA PRO A 126 2.90 -5.61 -5.47
C PRO A 126 2.24 -6.88 -6.00
N ASN A 127 2.37 -8.00 -5.30
CA ASN A 127 1.80 -9.29 -5.74
C ASN A 127 0.26 -9.32 -5.72
N LEU A 128 -0.35 -8.69 -4.71
CA LEU A 128 -1.80 -8.55 -4.66
C LEU A 128 -2.27 -7.51 -5.67
N ALA A 129 -1.56 -6.39 -5.77
CA ALA A 129 -1.85 -5.34 -6.73
C ALA A 129 -1.80 -5.85 -8.18
N ALA A 130 -0.83 -6.72 -8.52
CA ALA A 130 -0.75 -7.31 -9.86
C ALA A 130 -2.03 -8.05 -10.26
N GLN A 131 -2.69 -8.76 -9.32
CA GLN A 131 -3.98 -9.41 -9.58
C GLN A 131 -5.09 -8.37 -9.80
N ALA A 132 -5.09 -7.28 -9.03
CA ALA A 132 -6.05 -6.19 -9.20
C ALA A 132 -5.85 -5.46 -10.54
N PHE A 133 -4.61 -5.21 -10.96
CA PHE A 133 -4.29 -4.66 -12.27
C PHE A 133 -4.75 -5.57 -13.41
N ALA A 134 -4.42 -6.85 -13.34
CA ALA A 134 -4.84 -7.83 -14.37
C ALA A 134 -6.37 -7.94 -14.50
N ALA A 135 -7.10 -7.71 -13.41
CA ALA A 135 -8.56 -7.70 -13.40
C ALA A 135 -9.19 -6.34 -13.80
N GLY A 136 -8.37 -5.32 -14.10
CA GLY A 136 -8.84 -3.96 -14.43
C GLY A 136 -9.57 -3.28 -13.27
N LEU A 137 -9.17 -3.56 -12.03
CA LEU A 137 -9.83 -3.03 -10.83
C LEU A 137 -9.19 -1.75 -10.30
N VAL A 138 -7.91 -1.51 -10.60
CA VAL A 138 -7.16 -0.34 -10.12
C VAL A 138 -7.58 0.89 -10.92
N ASP A 139 -7.97 1.93 -10.22
CA ASP A 139 -8.40 3.21 -10.82
C ASP A 139 -7.29 4.25 -10.81
N GLU A 140 -6.50 4.31 -9.74
CA GLU A 140 -5.40 5.27 -9.59
C GLU A 140 -4.16 4.59 -8.99
N VAL A 141 -3.00 5.13 -9.33
CA VAL A 141 -1.69 4.63 -8.88
C VAL A 141 -0.93 5.79 -8.26
N ALA A 142 -0.42 5.61 -7.05
CA ALA A 142 0.46 6.56 -6.38
C ALA A 142 1.84 5.91 -6.15
N LEU A 143 2.86 6.41 -6.82
CA LEU A 143 4.21 5.89 -6.73
C LEU A 143 5.14 6.89 -6.06
N PHE A 144 5.78 6.49 -4.97
CA PHE A 144 6.88 7.23 -4.37
C PHE A 144 8.19 6.67 -4.94
N VAL A 145 8.72 7.36 -5.96
CA VAL A 145 9.92 6.96 -6.69
C VAL A 145 11.15 7.52 -5.98
N TRP A 146 11.98 6.64 -5.46
CA TRP A 146 13.19 7.00 -4.73
C TRP A 146 14.38 7.11 -5.68
N PRO A 147 15.28 8.08 -5.51
CA PRO A 147 16.45 8.29 -6.37
C PRO A 147 17.57 7.27 -6.09
N ILE A 148 17.25 5.98 -6.14
CA ILE A 148 18.16 4.86 -5.89
C ILE A 148 17.97 3.77 -6.95
N ILE A 149 19.06 3.17 -7.39
CA ILE A 149 19.08 1.94 -8.18
C ILE A 149 19.36 0.78 -7.23
N LEU A 150 18.47 -0.17 -7.17
CA LEU A 150 18.47 -1.20 -6.15
C LEU A 150 18.92 -2.57 -6.68
N GLY A 151 18.65 -2.85 -7.97
CA GLY A 151 18.91 -4.18 -8.54
C GLY A 151 18.15 -5.26 -7.77
N GLY A 152 16.94 -4.94 -7.33
CA GLY A 152 16.21 -5.63 -6.30
C GLY A 152 15.29 -6.74 -6.80
N ARG A 153 14.23 -6.96 -6.04
CA ARG A 153 13.21 -7.99 -6.31
C ARG A 153 11.81 -7.44 -5.97
N ASN A 154 10.77 -8.14 -6.40
CA ASN A 154 9.39 -7.70 -6.33
C ASN A 154 9.17 -6.37 -7.06
N PRO A 155 8.90 -6.40 -8.37
CA PRO A 155 8.62 -5.20 -9.13
C PRO A 155 7.37 -4.49 -8.56
N ALA A 156 7.45 -3.17 -8.46
CA ALA A 156 6.34 -2.35 -7.94
C ALA A 156 5.11 -2.41 -8.86
N LEU A 157 5.32 -2.53 -10.17
CA LEU A 157 4.27 -2.61 -11.17
C LEU A 157 4.29 -3.98 -11.88
N PRO A 158 3.16 -4.44 -12.43
CA PRO A 158 3.11 -5.66 -13.23
C PRO A 158 4.08 -5.59 -14.40
N THR A 159 4.78 -6.69 -14.70
CA THR A 159 5.78 -6.77 -15.77
C THR A 159 5.24 -7.37 -17.07
N ASP A 160 4.05 -7.94 -17.03
CA ASP A 160 3.39 -8.66 -18.12
C ASP A 160 2.09 -8.00 -18.59
N LEU A 161 1.87 -6.75 -18.19
CA LEU A 161 0.68 -5.97 -18.51
C LEU A 161 1.09 -4.62 -19.11
N GLN A 162 0.45 -4.24 -20.23
CA GLN A 162 0.56 -2.91 -20.80
C GLN A 162 -0.68 -2.10 -20.47
N LEU A 163 -0.49 -0.92 -19.86
CA LEU A 163 -1.54 0.03 -19.55
C LEU A 163 -1.09 1.44 -19.93
N ASP A 164 -1.96 2.17 -20.58
CA ASP A 164 -1.78 3.61 -20.79
C ASP A 164 -2.31 4.36 -19.58
N LEU A 165 -1.48 5.22 -19.00
CA LEU A 165 -1.79 5.98 -17.79
C LEU A 165 -1.82 7.48 -18.13
N GLU A 166 -2.68 8.21 -17.41
CA GLU A 166 -2.72 9.66 -17.39
C GLU A 166 -2.03 10.17 -16.12
N LEU A 167 -1.10 11.12 -16.25
CA LEU A 167 -0.48 11.77 -15.09
C LEU A 167 -1.50 12.74 -14.46
N LEU A 168 -1.93 12.44 -13.25
CA LEU A 168 -2.91 13.24 -12.50
C LEU A 168 -2.23 14.26 -11.59
N HIS A 169 -1.09 13.89 -11.02
CA HIS A 169 -0.35 14.68 -10.05
C HIS A 169 1.13 14.31 -10.08
N GLU A 170 1.98 15.28 -9.78
CA GLU A 170 3.40 15.07 -9.53
C GLU A 170 3.88 15.96 -8.39
N HIS A 171 4.74 15.44 -7.53
CA HIS A 171 5.37 16.21 -6.48
C HIS A 171 6.79 15.72 -6.22
N ARG A 172 7.75 16.67 -6.23
CA ARG A 172 9.13 16.39 -5.86
C ARG A 172 9.40 16.87 -4.43
N PHE A 173 9.80 15.96 -3.55
CA PHE A 173 10.24 16.26 -2.20
C PHE A 173 11.69 16.77 -2.17
N GLU A 174 12.09 17.44 -1.07
CA GLU A 174 13.46 17.94 -0.90
C GLU A 174 14.50 16.80 -0.87
N SER A 175 14.14 15.63 -0.36
CA SER A 175 14.94 14.40 -0.39
C SER A 175 15.24 13.87 -1.80
N GLY A 176 14.56 14.39 -2.82
CA GLY A 176 14.64 13.92 -4.19
C GLY A 176 13.67 12.79 -4.52
N VAL A 177 12.88 12.31 -3.56
CA VAL A 177 11.74 11.42 -3.84
C VAL A 177 10.74 12.15 -4.73
N VAL A 178 10.15 11.44 -5.67
CA VAL A 178 9.07 11.96 -6.53
C VAL A 178 7.83 11.12 -6.31
N ASN A 179 6.72 11.78 -5.99
CA ASN A 179 5.40 11.17 -6.00
C ASN A 179 4.71 11.45 -7.34
N LEU A 180 4.20 10.39 -7.94
CA LEU A 180 3.44 10.42 -9.20
C LEU A 180 2.05 9.88 -8.97
#